data_31b8161503b7970ff0c6e15a218dba5c
#
_entry.id   31b8161503b7970ff0c6e15a218dba5c
#
_cell.length_a   1.000
_cell.length_b   1.000
_cell.length_c   1.000
_cell.angle_alpha   90.00
_cell.angle_beta   90.00
_cell.angle_gamma   90.00
#
_symmetry.space_group_name_H-M   'P 1'
#
loop_
_entity.id
_entity.type
_entity.pdbx_description
1 polymer ?
#
loop_
_entity_poly.entity_id
_entity_poly.type
_entity_poly.pdbx_seq_one_letter_code
_entity_poly.pdbx_strand_id
1 'polypeptide(L)'
;LVKKLKASGDVELNHFNDIESIIYDLSGRVAFLGDVHPDEKIRDFGNEADSIIQNFALEIFNDSDLYEKYNEIDISSLDEESLSFHKDLGLDFKDAGHGLPAKNKERLTEIEKKLIELGISFSENIAKDKTELLFLEDELRGLSINELGNLRREGNKFVITMAYPDVNAVIENCTVRETRESVWKAFN
;
A
#
# COMPACT_ATOMS: atom_id res chain seq x y z
N LEU A 1 13.74 -3.91 -19.75
CA LEU A 1 14.87 -3.99 -18.83
C LEU A 1 15.18 -5.43 -18.44
N VAL A 2 14.32 -6.15 -17.74
CA VAL A 2 14.53 -7.52 -17.24
C VAL A 2 15.07 -8.47 -18.30
N LYS A 3 14.44 -8.56 -19.50
CA LYS A 3 14.93 -9.40 -20.60
C LYS A 3 16.33 -9.01 -21.09
N LYS A 4 16.66 -7.72 -21.06
CA LYS A 4 17.99 -7.24 -21.44
C LYS A 4 19.03 -7.62 -20.39
N LEU A 5 18.70 -7.45 -19.11
CA LEU A 5 19.58 -7.81 -18.01
C LEU A 5 19.90 -9.30 -18.03
N LYS A 6 18.91 -10.16 -18.18
CA LYS A 6 19.13 -11.63 -18.30
C LYS A 6 20.02 -12.03 -19.47
N ALA A 7 19.95 -11.31 -20.60
CA ALA A 7 20.76 -11.56 -21.78
C ALA A 7 22.13 -10.88 -21.75
N SER A 8 22.39 -9.99 -20.78
CA SER A 8 23.64 -9.24 -20.69
C SER A 8 24.77 -10.09 -20.14
N GLY A 9 25.96 -9.97 -20.74
CA GLY A 9 27.20 -10.49 -20.19
C GLY A 9 27.88 -9.54 -19.20
N ASP A 10 27.38 -8.29 -19.11
CA ASP A 10 27.90 -7.26 -18.21
C ASP A 10 26.75 -6.82 -17.30
N VAL A 11 26.89 -7.07 -16.00
CA VAL A 11 25.84 -6.85 -15.01
C VAL A 11 26.28 -5.75 -14.04
N GLU A 12 25.59 -4.63 -14.09
CA GLU A 12 25.78 -3.52 -13.19
C GLU A 12 24.64 -3.42 -12.18
N LEU A 13 24.93 -3.01 -10.97
CA LEU A 13 23.97 -2.79 -9.89
C LEU A 13 22.83 -1.82 -10.31
N ASN A 14 23.16 -0.82 -11.12
CA ASN A 14 22.20 0.17 -11.63
C ASN A 14 21.05 -0.47 -12.44
N HIS A 15 21.25 -1.62 -13.07
CA HIS A 15 20.17 -2.30 -13.78
C HIS A 15 19.05 -2.76 -12.83
N PHE A 16 19.40 -3.19 -11.62
CA PHE A 16 18.43 -3.56 -10.59
C PHE A 16 17.75 -2.32 -10.00
N ASN A 17 18.52 -1.28 -9.71
CA ASN A 17 17.97 0.00 -9.25
C ASN A 17 16.96 0.59 -10.23
N ASP A 18 17.21 0.53 -11.53
CA ASP A 18 16.27 0.98 -12.56
C ASP A 18 14.96 0.14 -12.56
N ILE A 19 15.06 -1.18 -12.35
CA ILE A 19 13.89 -2.06 -12.28
C ILE A 19 13.06 -1.71 -11.06
N GLU A 20 13.66 -1.62 -9.87
CA GLU A 20 12.96 -1.28 -8.63
C GLU A 20 12.32 0.11 -8.70
N SER A 21 13.06 1.09 -9.21
CA SER A 21 12.55 2.47 -9.36
C SER A 21 11.30 2.54 -10.23
N ILE A 22 11.27 1.78 -11.33
CA ILE A 22 10.10 1.72 -12.22
C ILE A 22 8.92 1.04 -11.51
N ILE A 23 9.15 -0.07 -10.82
CA ILE A 23 8.12 -0.77 -10.07
C ILE A 23 7.51 0.14 -9.01
N TYR A 24 8.37 0.79 -8.21
CA TYR A 24 7.96 1.70 -7.15
C TYR A 24 7.14 2.90 -7.67
N ASP A 25 7.62 3.55 -8.75
CA ASP A 25 6.94 4.70 -9.35
C ASP A 25 5.57 4.32 -9.93
N LEU A 26 5.47 3.18 -10.60
CA LEU A 26 4.20 2.70 -11.16
C LEU A 26 3.22 2.30 -10.05
N SER A 27 3.65 1.50 -9.07
CA SER A 27 2.80 1.09 -7.94
C SER A 27 2.30 2.30 -7.17
N GLY A 28 3.17 3.22 -6.80
CA GLY A 28 2.78 4.42 -6.06
C GLY A 28 1.71 5.27 -6.77
N ARG A 29 1.77 5.37 -8.10
CA ARG A 29 0.77 6.13 -8.89
C ARG A 29 -0.58 5.44 -8.93
N VAL A 30 -0.63 4.12 -9.10
CA VAL A 30 -1.91 3.40 -9.22
C VAL A 30 -2.52 3.13 -7.84
N ALA A 31 -1.73 2.80 -6.83
CA ALA A 31 -2.19 2.64 -5.46
C ALA A 31 -2.83 3.93 -4.94
N PHE A 32 -2.21 5.10 -5.20
CA PHE A 32 -2.78 6.38 -4.83
C PHE A 32 -4.18 6.62 -5.43
N LEU A 33 -4.42 6.20 -6.67
CA LEU A 33 -5.75 6.27 -7.27
C LEU A 33 -6.74 5.33 -6.55
N GLY A 34 -6.29 4.15 -6.18
CA GLY A 34 -7.08 3.18 -5.43
C GLY A 34 -7.53 3.70 -4.06
N ASP A 35 -6.66 4.47 -3.41
CA ASP A 35 -6.93 4.98 -2.06
C ASP A 35 -7.84 6.21 -2.03
N VAL A 36 -7.67 7.16 -2.98
CA VAL A 36 -8.23 8.51 -2.81
C VAL A 36 -9.21 8.96 -3.91
N HIS A 37 -9.34 8.24 -5.03
CA HIS A 37 -10.17 8.73 -6.12
C HIS A 37 -11.66 8.69 -5.76
N PRO A 38 -12.45 9.76 -6.04
CA PRO A 38 -13.87 9.82 -5.68
C PRO A 38 -14.73 8.80 -6.44
N ASP A 39 -14.37 8.45 -7.69
CA ASP A 39 -15.07 7.45 -8.49
C ASP A 39 -14.60 6.04 -8.11
N GLU A 40 -15.56 5.19 -7.66
CA GLU A 40 -15.30 3.81 -7.25
C GLU A 40 -14.67 2.96 -8.35
N LYS A 41 -15.07 3.13 -9.61
CA LYS A 41 -14.50 2.38 -10.73
C LYS A 41 -13.03 2.68 -10.97
N ILE A 42 -12.62 3.93 -10.70
CA ILE A 42 -11.21 4.31 -10.82
C ILE A 42 -10.41 3.76 -9.64
N ARG A 43 -10.99 3.71 -8.43
CA ARG A 43 -10.36 3.03 -7.30
C ARG A 43 -10.18 1.54 -7.56
N ASP A 44 -11.22 0.87 -8.05
CA ASP A 44 -11.16 -0.57 -8.39
C ASP A 44 -10.07 -0.84 -9.45
N PHE A 45 -10.00 0.00 -10.48
CA PHE A 45 -8.93 -0.08 -11.48
C PHE A 45 -7.54 0.15 -10.89
N GLY A 46 -7.40 1.13 -9.98
CA GLY A 46 -6.14 1.41 -9.29
C GLY A 46 -5.65 0.19 -8.48
N ASN A 47 -6.55 -0.42 -7.72
CA ASN A 47 -6.26 -1.62 -6.93
C ASN A 47 -5.91 -2.84 -7.80
N GLU A 48 -6.62 -3.04 -8.91
CA GLU A 48 -6.30 -4.11 -9.87
C GLU A 48 -4.93 -3.90 -10.50
N ALA A 49 -4.62 -2.68 -10.92
CA ALA A 49 -3.32 -2.33 -11.50
C ALA A 49 -2.17 -2.49 -10.50
N ASP A 50 -2.37 -2.07 -9.24
CA ASP A 50 -1.38 -2.26 -8.17
C ASP A 50 -1.12 -3.75 -7.89
N SER A 51 -2.18 -4.57 -7.86
CA SER A 51 -2.05 -6.02 -7.73
C SER A 51 -1.19 -6.64 -8.84
N ILE A 52 -1.38 -6.21 -10.08
CA ILE A 52 -0.58 -6.68 -11.22
C ILE A 52 0.89 -6.31 -11.03
N ILE A 53 1.17 -5.08 -10.60
CA ILE A 53 2.54 -4.60 -10.40
C ILE A 53 3.22 -5.33 -9.25
N GLN A 54 2.54 -5.53 -8.12
CA GLN A 54 3.06 -6.26 -6.96
C GLN A 54 3.38 -7.74 -7.32
N ASN A 55 2.48 -8.40 -8.07
CA ASN A 55 2.73 -9.76 -8.53
C ASN A 55 3.91 -9.81 -9.51
N PHE A 56 4.07 -8.81 -10.37
CA PHE A 56 5.23 -8.72 -11.27
C PHE A 56 6.54 -8.51 -10.48
N ALA A 57 6.54 -7.67 -9.44
CA ALA A 57 7.68 -7.52 -8.55
C ALA A 57 8.06 -8.84 -7.88
N LEU A 58 7.05 -9.57 -7.38
CA LEU A 58 7.26 -10.90 -6.80
C LEU A 58 7.88 -11.89 -7.80
N GLU A 59 7.45 -11.88 -9.06
CA GLU A 59 8.04 -12.71 -10.12
C GLU A 59 9.51 -12.37 -10.38
N ILE A 60 9.87 -11.09 -10.33
CA ILE A 60 11.27 -10.63 -10.51
C ILE A 60 12.16 -11.18 -9.40
N PHE A 61 11.77 -10.98 -8.14
CA PHE A 61 12.57 -11.45 -7.01
C PHE A 61 12.59 -12.98 -6.88
N ASN A 62 11.59 -13.68 -7.39
CA ASN A 62 11.56 -15.13 -7.45
C ASN A 62 12.39 -15.73 -8.61
N ASP A 63 12.82 -14.91 -9.57
CA ASP A 63 13.51 -15.35 -10.77
C ASP A 63 14.96 -15.77 -10.48
N SER A 64 15.28 -17.05 -10.74
CA SER A 64 16.59 -17.60 -10.48
C SER A 64 17.69 -17.04 -11.39
N ASP A 65 17.36 -16.69 -12.66
CA ASP A 65 18.34 -16.11 -13.57
C ASP A 65 18.74 -14.71 -13.11
N LEU A 66 17.78 -13.93 -12.57
CA LEU A 66 18.07 -12.61 -12.00
C LEU A 66 18.90 -12.71 -10.71
N TYR A 67 18.62 -13.71 -9.88
CA TYR A 67 19.45 -13.97 -8.71
C TYR A 67 20.88 -14.38 -9.08
N GLU A 68 21.07 -15.17 -10.15
CA GLU A 68 22.40 -15.49 -10.68
C GLU A 68 23.10 -14.20 -11.15
N LYS A 69 22.39 -13.34 -11.89
CA LYS A 69 22.93 -12.04 -12.32
C LYS A 69 23.32 -11.13 -11.16
N TYR A 70 22.51 -11.07 -10.11
CA TYR A 70 22.86 -10.38 -8.88
C TYR A 70 24.20 -10.87 -8.29
N ASN A 71 24.41 -12.18 -8.26
CA ASN A 71 25.65 -12.76 -7.71
C ASN A 71 26.90 -12.55 -8.62
N GLU A 72 26.70 -12.14 -9.89
CA GLU A 72 27.80 -11.80 -10.82
C GLU A 72 28.33 -10.36 -10.60
N ILE A 73 27.63 -9.52 -9.80
CA ILE A 73 28.03 -8.12 -9.59
C ILE A 73 29.36 -8.03 -8.88
N ASP A 74 30.33 -7.31 -9.47
CA ASP A 74 31.60 -6.99 -8.83
C ASP A 74 31.43 -5.88 -7.79
N ILE A 75 31.46 -6.24 -6.52
CA ILE A 75 31.32 -5.33 -5.39
C ILE A 75 32.60 -4.57 -5.03
N SER A 76 33.74 -4.92 -5.62
CA SER A 76 35.05 -4.37 -5.24
C SER A 76 35.21 -2.88 -5.59
N SER A 77 34.47 -2.41 -6.57
CA SER A 77 34.49 -1.02 -7.07
C SER A 77 33.32 -0.17 -6.60
N LEU A 78 32.39 -0.72 -5.81
CA LEU A 78 31.20 -0.01 -5.34
C LEU A 78 31.55 0.95 -4.19
N ASP A 79 30.92 2.11 -4.18
CA ASP A 79 30.94 3.03 -3.06
C ASP A 79 30.04 2.53 -1.90
N GLU A 80 30.05 3.25 -0.78
CA GLU A 80 29.34 2.86 0.43
C GLU A 80 27.80 2.78 0.22
N GLU A 81 27.24 3.70 -0.53
CA GLU A 81 25.81 3.74 -0.86
C GLU A 81 25.41 2.54 -1.73
N SER A 82 26.18 2.30 -2.80
CA SER A 82 25.98 1.16 -3.70
C SER A 82 26.17 -0.18 -2.99
N LEU A 83 27.12 -0.28 -2.05
CA LEU A 83 27.29 -1.48 -1.21
C LEU A 83 26.08 -1.72 -0.30
N SER A 84 25.49 -0.66 0.27
CA SER A 84 24.28 -0.76 1.07
C SER A 84 23.13 -1.26 0.21
N PHE A 85 22.89 -0.66 -0.96
CA PHE A 85 21.86 -1.10 -1.89
C PHE A 85 22.05 -2.57 -2.35
N HIS A 86 23.28 -2.94 -2.70
CA HIS A 86 23.57 -4.34 -3.06
C HIS A 86 23.23 -5.30 -1.92
N LYS A 87 23.53 -4.94 -0.69
CA LYS A 87 23.20 -5.77 0.48
C LYS A 87 21.68 -5.88 0.68
N ASP A 88 20.94 -4.79 0.56
CA ASP A 88 19.47 -4.78 0.70
C ASP A 88 18.82 -5.60 -0.40
N LEU A 89 19.23 -5.43 -1.65
CA LEU A 89 18.81 -6.26 -2.78
C LEU A 89 19.07 -7.77 -2.55
N GLY A 90 20.21 -8.09 -1.91
CA GLY A 90 20.52 -9.48 -1.53
C GLY A 90 19.61 -10.04 -0.44
N LEU A 91 19.12 -9.19 0.47
CA LEU A 91 18.11 -9.57 1.45
C LEU A 91 16.76 -9.84 0.76
N ASP A 92 16.36 -9.02 -0.20
CA ASP A 92 15.12 -9.20 -0.95
C ASP A 92 15.11 -10.54 -1.72
N PHE A 93 16.19 -10.87 -2.41
CA PHE A 93 16.34 -12.18 -3.04
C PHE A 93 16.29 -13.34 -2.03
N LYS A 94 16.90 -13.17 -0.87
CA LYS A 94 16.88 -14.17 0.19
C LYS A 94 15.48 -14.34 0.77
N ASP A 95 14.77 -13.25 0.99
CA ASP A 95 13.40 -13.25 1.51
C ASP A 95 12.43 -13.86 0.50
N ALA A 96 12.66 -13.65 -0.82
CA ALA A 96 11.97 -14.37 -1.90
C ALA A 96 12.31 -15.87 -1.97
N GLY A 97 13.13 -16.39 -1.03
CA GLY A 97 13.38 -17.80 -0.85
C GLY A 97 14.54 -18.38 -1.67
N HIS A 98 15.43 -17.53 -2.22
CA HIS A 98 16.66 -18.05 -2.82
C HIS A 98 17.54 -18.72 -1.74
N GLY A 99 17.98 -19.95 -2.02
CA GLY A 99 18.66 -20.81 -1.07
C GLY A 99 17.76 -21.78 -0.31
N LEU A 100 16.43 -21.64 -0.40
CA LEU A 100 15.50 -22.62 0.15
C LEU A 100 15.37 -23.86 -0.76
N PRO A 101 15.03 -25.03 -0.19
CA PRO A 101 14.60 -26.18 -0.98
C PRO A 101 13.40 -25.81 -1.86
N ALA A 102 13.35 -26.33 -3.10
CA ALA A 102 12.33 -25.95 -4.11
C ALA A 102 10.89 -25.99 -3.57
N LYS A 103 10.52 -27.03 -2.81
CA LYS A 103 9.19 -27.14 -2.19
C LYS A 103 8.87 -26.00 -1.23
N ASN A 104 9.86 -25.52 -0.48
CA ASN A 104 9.67 -24.43 0.47
C ASN A 104 9.58 -23.10 -0.26
N LYS A 105 10.35 -22.89 -1.32
CA LYS A 105 10.27 -21.72 -2.19
C LYS A 105 8.90 -21.62 -2.86
N GLU A 106 8.39 -22.72 -3.41
CA GLU A 106 7.05 -22.77 -4.01
C GLU A 106 5.97 -22.40 -2.97
N ARG A 107 6.06 -22.97 -1.77
CA ARG A 107 5.12 -22.64 -0.68
C ARG A 107 5.21 -21.19 -0.22
N LEU A 108 6.41 -20.61 -0.17
CA LEU A 108 6.62 -19.20 0.14
C LEU A 108 5.93 -18.32 -0.89
N THR A 109 6.15 -18.56 -2.18
CA THR A 109 5.50 -17.81 -3.28
C THR A 109 3.98 -17.88 -3.22
N GLU A 110 3.38 -19.04 -2.87
CA GLU A 110 1.93 -19.14 -2.67
C GLU A 110 1.44 -18.26 -1.52
N ILE A 111 2.19 -18.22 -0.41
CA ILE A 111 1.86 -17.38 0.76
C ILE A 111 1.94 -15.90 0.39
N GLU A 112 2.99 -15.47 -0.29
CA GLU A 112 3.19 -14.08 -0.72
C GLU A 112 2.07 -13.61 -1.63
N LYS A 113 1.69 -14.39 -2.65
CA LYS A 113 0.53 -14.09 -3.49
C LYS A 113 -0.74 -13.93 -2.68
N LYS A 114 -0.95 -14.81 -1.70
CA LYS A 114 -2.13 -14.73 -0.84
C LYS A 114 -2.12 -13.50 0.06
N LEU A 115 -0.95 -13.09 0.55
CA LEU A 115 -0.80 -11.85 1.32
C LEU A 115 -1.11 -10.61 0.49
N ILE A 116 -0.67 -10.56 -0.78
CA ILE A 116 -1.01 -9.46 -1.69
C ILE A 116 -2.54 -9.37 -1.87
N GLU A 117 -3.22 -10.49 -2.21
CA GLU A 117 -4.67 -10.53 -2.35
C GLU A 117 -5.40 -10.07 -1.07
N LEU A 118 -4.98 -10.55 0.09
CA LEU A 118 -5.59 -10.22 1.37
C LEU A 118 -5.36 -8.75 1.75
N GLY A 119 -4.18 -8.20 1.46
CA GLY A 119 -3.85 -6.80 1.70
C GLY A 119 -4.76 -5.87 0.90
N ILE A 120 -4.92 -6.15 -0.39
CA ILE A 120 -5.81 -5.39 -1.27
C ILE A 120 -7.27 -5.51 -0.81
N SER A 121 -7.76 -6.73 -0.55
CA SER A 121 -9.13 -6.95 -0.07
C SER A 121 -9.38 -6.24 1.27
N PHE A 122 -8.40 -6.18 2.15
CA PHE A 122 -8.49 -5.48 3.43
C PHE A 122 -8.65 -3.97 3.21
N SER A 123 -7.80 -3.37 2.37
CA SER A 123 -7.88 -1.94 2.03
C SER A 123 -9.22 -1.59 1.37
N GLU A 124 -9.68 -2.42 0.42
CA GLU A 124 -10.98 -2.25 -0.22
C GLU A 124 -12.15 -2.31 0.77
N ASN A 125 -12.11 -3.23 1.74
CA ASN A 125 -13.16 -3.34 2.75
C ASN A 125 -13.26 -2.07 3.59
N ILE A 126 -12.11 -1.48 3.97
CA ILE A 126 -12.08 -0.20 4.67
C ILE A 126 -12.64 0.92 3.77
N ALA A 127 -12.20 1.00 2.52
CA ALA A 127 -12.66 2.04 1.58
C ALA A 127 -14.15 1.92 1.22
N LYS A 128 -14.73 0.73 1.31
CA LYS A 128 -16.16 0.45 1.03
C LYS A 128 -17.05 0.56 2.27
N ASP A 129 -16.49 0.87 3.44
CA ASP A 129 -17.29 1.09 4.65
C ASP A 129 -18.24 2.27 4.45
N LYS A 130 -19.52 2.03 4.75
CA LYS A 130 -20.61 3.02 4.65
C LYS A 130 -21.26 3.30 6.00
N THR A 131 -20.55 2.99 7.08
CA THR A 131 -21.03 3.28 8.43
C THR A 131 -21.21 4.79 8.60
N GLU A 132 -22.40 5.19 9.02
CA GLU A 132 -22.80 6.56 9.24
C GLU A 132 -23.49 6.69 10.60
N LEU A 133 -23.10 7.73 11.34
CA LEU A 133 -23.76 8.09 12.59
C LEU A 133 -24.48 9.43 12.42
N LEU A 134 -25.65 9.55 13.03
CA LEU A 134 -26.53 10.70 12.91
C LEU A 134 -26.65 11.43 14.26
N PHE A 135 -26.18 12.68 14.32
CA PHE A 135 -26.21 13.50 15.53
C PHE A 135 -26.98 14.81 15.31
N LEU A 136 -27.64 15.27 16.36
CA LEU A 136 -28.19 16.62 16.42
C LEU A 136 -27.06 17.63 16.67
N GLU A 137 -27.30 18.91 16.38
CA GLU A 137 -26.32 19.97 16.56
C GLU A 137 -25.82 20.06 18.03
N ASP A 138 -26.72 19.90 18.98
CA ASP A 138 -26.39 19.90 20.42
C ASP A 138 -25.46 18.75 20.83
N GLU A 139 -25.47 17.62 20.11
CA GLU A 139 -24.59 16.48 20.34
C GLU A 139 -23.20 16.69 19.72
N LEU A 140 -23.05 17.68 18.84
CA LEU A 140 -21.79 18.04 18.16
C LEU A 140 -21.19 19.35 18.70
N ARG A 141 -21.57 19.77 19.93
CA ARG A 141 -21.01 20.98 20.55
C ARG A 141 -19.49 20.90 20.63
N GLY A 142 -18.85 21.99 20.25
CA GLY A 142 -17.39 22.11 20.19
C GLY A 142 -16.85 22.11 18.75
N LEU A 143 -17.59 21.57 17.80
CA LEU A 143 -17.25 21.71 16.39
C LEU A 143 -17.46 23.17 15.94
N SER A 144 -16.54 23.69 15.14
CA SER A 144 -16.64 25.00 14.53
C SER A 144 -17.76 25.06 13.46
N ILE A 145 -18.19 26.28 13.12
CA ILE A 145 -19.17 26.50 12.04
C ILE A 145 -18.68 25.92 10.71
N ASN A 146 -17.37 25.98 10.44
CA ASN A 146 -16.78 25.43 9.23
C ASN A 146 -16.83 23.90 9.22
N GLU A 147 -16.51 23.25 10.33
CA GLU A 147 -16.59 21.79 10.45
C GLU A 147 -18.03 21.30 10.28
N LEU A 148 -18.99 21.93 10.97
CA LEU A 148 -20.41 21.61 10.80
C LEU A 148 -20.90 21.90 9.36
N GLY A 149 -20.37 22.93 8.70
CA GLY A 149 -20.69 23.28 7.32
C GLY A 149 -20.21 22.26 6.29
N ASN A 150 -19.17 21.50 6.60
CA ASN A 150 -18.62 20.45 5.73
C ASN A 150 -19.37 19.12 5.87
N LEU A 151 -20.12 18.92 6.96
CA LEU A 151 -20.87 17.69 7.19
C LEU A 151 -22.14 17.63 6.35
N ARG A 152 -22.43 16.47 5.80
CA ARG A 152 -23.72 16.19 5.15
C ARG A 152 -24.85 16.25 6.19
N ARG A 153 -26.03 16.72 5.76
CA ARG A 153 -27.23 16.76 6.61
C ARG A 153 -28.31 15.81 6.11
N GLU A 154 -28.95 15.16 7.06
CA GLU A 154 -30.23 14.44 6.88
C GLU A 154 -31.29 15.04 7.80
N GLY A 155 -32.20 15.86 7.21
CA GLY A 155 -33.19 16.61 7.99
C GLY A 155 -32.51 17.58 8.94
N ASN A 156 -32.73 17.42 10.25
CA ASN A 156 -32.11 18.23 11.30
C ASN A 156 -30.87 17.59 11.92
N LYS A 157 -30.38 16.50 11.36
CA LYS A 157 -29.19 15.80 11.85
C LYS A 157 -28.00 15.97 10.92
N PHE A 158 -26.83 15.94 11.49
CA PHE A 158 -25.55 15.86 10.80
C PHE A 158 -25.13 14.41 10.67
N VAL A 159 -24.56 14.05 9.54
CA VAL A 159 -24.03 12.73 9.24
C VAL A 159 -22.53 12.76 9.48
N ILE A 160 -22.07 11.88 10.35
CA ILE A 160 -20.65 11.60 10.57
C ILE A 160 -20.35 10.26 9.90
N THR A 161 -19.48 10.30 8.90
CA THR A 161 -18.97 9.11 8.23
C THR A 161 -17.73 8.57 8.97
N MET A 162 -17.23 7.40 8.56
CA MET A 162 -15.95 6.87 9.09
C MET A 162 -14.74 7.42 8.33
N ALA A 163 -14.90 8.46 7.51
CA ALA A 163 -13.78 9.17 6.90
C ALA A 163 -12.99 9.97 7.94
N TYR A 164 -11.67 9.97 7.84
CA TYR A 164 -10.78 10.67 8.78
C TYR A 164 -11.15 12.12 9.07
N PRO A 165 -11.54 12.96 8.09
CA PRO A 165 -11.95 14.35 8.38
C PRO A 165 -13.11 14.44 9.36
N ASP A 166 -14.15 13.61 9.19
CA ASP A 166 -15.33 13.61 10.06
C ASP A 166 -15.00 13.08 11.44
N VAL A 167 -14.31 11.93 11.50
CA VAL A 167 -13.90 11.27 12.75
C VAL A 167 -13.01 12.20 13.57
N ASN A 168 -11.96 12.77 12.95
CA ASN A 168 -11.03 13.65 13.66
C ASN A 168 -11.71 14.92 14.15
N ALA A 169 -12.60 15.54 13.35
CA ALA A 169 -13.34 16.70 13.79
C ALA A 169 -14.13 16.42 15.10
N VAL A 170 -14.79 15.26 15.19
CA VAL A 170 -15.53 14.89 16.39
C VAL A 170 -14.61 14.51 17.54
N ILE A 171 -13.61 13.68 17.32
CA ILE A 171 -12.72 13.18 18.40
C ILE A 171 -11.92 14.32 19.03
N GLU A 172 -11.43 15.26 18.22
CA GLU A 172 -10.57 16.35 18.68
C GLU A 172 -11.37 17.52 19.27
N ASN A 173 -12.51 17.89 18.66
CA ASN A 173 -13.18 19.15 18.95
C ASN A 173 -14.54 19.01 19.65
N CYS A 174 -15.24 17.86 19.52
CA CYS A 174 -16.54 17.69 20.18
C CYS A 174 -16.37 17.66 21.70
N THR A 175 -17.16 18.47 22.44
CA THR A 175 -17.14 18.50 23.91
C THR A 175 -18.06 17.45 24.54
N VAL A 176 -18.98 16.85 23.76
CA VAL A 176 -19.89 15.81 24.23
C VAL A 176 -19.19 14.47 24.22
N ARG A 177 -18.97 13.90 25.41
CA ARG A 177 -18.21 12.65 25.58
C ARG A 177 -18.88 11.46 24.90
N GLU A 178 -20.19 11.35 25.04
CA GLU A 178 -21.00 10.25 24.49
C GLU A 178 -20.90 10.20 22.96
N THR A 179 -20.86 11.35 22.31
CA THR A 179 -20.68 11.48 20.86
C THR A 179 -19.30 11.00 20.47
N ARG A 180 -18.24 11.47 21.14
CA ARG A 180 -16.87 11.01 20.88
C ARG A 180 -16.73 9.49 21.05
N GLU A 181 -17.32 8.95 22.13
CA GLU A 181 -17.29 7.51 22.41
C GLU A 181 -17.99 6.71 21.31
N SER A 182 -19.15 7.18 20.83
CA SER A 182 -19.91 6.54 19.77
C SER A 182 -19.14 6.51 18.45
N VAL A 183 -18.53 7.64 18.08
CA VAL A 183 -17.72 7.76 16.84
C VAL A 183 -16.46 6.89 16.97
N TRP A 184 -15.78 6.93 18.11
CA TRP A 184 -14.59 6.12 18.33
C TRP A 184 -14.87 4.61 18.24
N LYS A 185 -15.98 4.15 18.82
CA LYS A 185 -16.39 2.73 18.75
C LYS A 185 -16.79 2.29 17.34
N ALA A 186 -17.37 3.18 16.55
CA ALA A 186 -17.75 2.86 15.19
C ALA A 186 -16.55 2.83 14.25
N PHE A 187 -15.52 3.63 14.54
CA PHE A 187 -14.30 3.73 13.74
C PHE A 187 -13.29 2.60 14.01
N ASN A 188 -13.28 1.98 15.22
CA ASN A 188 -12.35 0.92 15.64
C ASN A 188 -13.04 -0.44 15.79
#